data_4c2c2562ffb690013d1abb726ce0e6bd
#
_entry.id   4c2c2562ffb690013d1abb726ce0e6bd
#
_cell.length_a   1.000
_cell.length_b   1.000
_cell.length_c   1.000
_cell.angle_alpha   90.00
_cell.angle_beta   90.00
_cell.angle_gamma   90.00
#
_symmetry.space_group_name_H-M   'P 1'
#
loop_
_entity.id
_entity.type
_entity.pdbx_description
1 polymer ?
#
loop_
_entity_poly.entity_id
_entity_poly.type
_entity_poly.pdbx_seq_one_letter_code
_entity_poly.pdbx_strand_id
1 'polypeptide(L)'
;MNFFKFTAIVTDHIPRALRQTFRLMWDRKFGPVLQHWDDSEAVRRSFAAMEGGTTTIPTHQSYEEWDCTALFQATIFAQSFALPDSTGHSKTLSGLYVKPLGLPRGRFHASVVSSGGDDYETVALAIDQLRLLRNSLFHPAKGEMSKPTFNQYLQLVKDAFKALGLKTDEIDGIGSEVGFPTSEVANLRRKIRNRNMAIYGLGVGVGLL
;
A
#
# COMPACT_ATOMS: atom_id res chain seq x y z
N MET A 1 22.41 5.68 -5.79
CA MET A 1 21.48 5.55 -6.93
C MET A 1 20.31 4.62 -6.61
N ASN A 2 20.53 3.37 -6.19
CA ASN A 2 19.48 2.38 -5.89
C ASN A 2 18.42 2.84 -4.88
N PHE A 3 18.85 3.58 -3.84
CA PHE A 3 17.94 4.17 -2.85
C PHE A 3 16.92 5.12 -3.50
N PHE A 4 17.33 5.98 -4.44
CA PHE A 4 16.43 6.90 -5.11
C PHE A 4 15.45 6.19 -6.06
N LYS A 5 15.92 5.15 -6.77
CA LYS A 5 15.05 4.30 -7.59
C LYS A 5 13.97 3.63 -6.74
N PHE A 6 14.38 3.04 -5.62
CA PHE A 6 13.43 2.43 -4.70
C PHE A 6 12.48 3.46 -4.07
N THR A 7 12.97 4.67 -3.76
CA THR A 7 12.11 5.76 -3.28
C THR A 7 11.05 6.11 -4.30
N ALA A 8 11.38 6.24 -5.60
CA ALA A 8 10.40 6.51 -6.66
C ALA A 8 9.32 5.41 -6.72
N ILE A 9 9.72 4.14 -6.63
CA ILE A 9 8.79 3.02 -6.58
C ILE A 9 7.82 3.19 -5.39
N VAL A 10 8.34 3.49 -4.21
CA VAL A 10 7.54 3.59 -2.97
C VAL A 10 6.62 4.82 -2.97
N THR A 11 7.08 5.95 -3.52
CA THR A 11 6.32 7.21 -3.46
C THR A 11 5.31 7.37 -4.58
N ASP A 12 5.55 6.78 -5.73
CA ASP A 12 4.75 7.05 -6.92
C ASP A 12 4.04 5.77 -7.44
N HIS A 13 4.74 4.63 -7.51
CA HIS A 13 4.17 3.40 -8.08
C HIS A 13 3.32 2.61 -7.09
N ILE A 14 3.76 2.45 -5.84
CA ILE A 14 2.96 1.74 -4.82
C ILE A 14 1.62 2.44 -4.55
N PRO A 15 1.53 3.77 -4.34
CA PRO A 15 0.24 4.43 -4.15
C PRO A 15 -0.71 4.24 -5.35
N ARG A 16 -0.19 4.35 -6.58
CA ARG A 16 -0.96 4.13 -7.81
C ARG A 16 -1.50 2.71 -7.90
N ALA A 17 -0.65 1.71 -7.60
CA ALA A 17 -1.04 0.31 -7.55
C ALA A 17 -2.15 0.07 -6.52
N LEU A 18 -2.02 0.64 -5.32
CA LEU A 18 -3.02 0.51 -4.25
C LEU A 18 -4.35 1.16 -4.62
N ARG A 19 -4.35 2.35 -5.28
CA ARG A 19 -5.58 2.98 -5.78
C ARG A 19 -6.29 2.09 -6.79
N GLN A 20 -5.54 1.57 -7.77
CA GLN A 20 -6.10 0.67 -8.76
C GLN A 20 -6.66 -0.60 -8.10
N THR A 21 -5.95 -1.18 -7.14
CA THR A 21 -6.42 -2.37 -6.40
C THR A 21 -7.67 -2.07 -5.58
N PHE A 22 -7.71 -0.94 -4.86
CA PHE A 22 -8.90 -0.51 -4.12
C PHE A 22 -10.11 -0.39 -5.03
N ARG A 23 -9.95 0.29 -6.17
CA ARG A 23 -11.04 0.45 -7.16
C ARG A 23 -11.53 -0.91 -7.68
N LEU A 24 -10.62 -1.81 -8.04
CA LEU A 24 -10.98 -3.16 -8.50
C LEU A 24 -11.71 -3.97 -7.41
N MET A 25 -11.26 -3.90 -6.16
CA MET A 25 -11.92 -4.54 -5.02
C MET A 25 -13.34 -3.99 -4.82
N TRP A 26 -13.50 -2.66 -4.87
CA TRP A 26 -14.80 -2.01 -4.76
C TRP A 26 -15.73 -2.43 -5.90
N ASP A 27 -15.27 -2.26 -7.13
CA ASP A 27 -16.05 -2.55 -8.33
C ASP A 27 -16.49 -4.02 -8.38
N ARG A 28 -15.63 -4.95 -7.96
CA ARG A 28 -15.96 -6.37 -7.88
C ARG A 28 -17.03 -6.67 -6.82
N LYS A 29 -16.94 -6.04 -5.64
CA LYS A 29 -17.83 -6.34 -4.51
C LYS A 29 -19.11 -5.53 -4.55
N PHE A 30 -19.04 -4.27 -4.86
CA PHE A 30 -20.16 -3.32 -4.72
C PHE A 30 -20.65 -2.75 -6.05
N GLY A 31 -19.86 -2.78 -7.11
CA GLY A 31 -20.27 -2.28 -8.43
C GLY A 31 -21.62 -2.81 -8.91
N PRO A 32 -21.90 -4.14 -8.80
CA PRO A 32 -23.16 -4.72 -9.25
C PRO A 32 -24.38 -4.34 -8.40
N VAL A 33 -24.19 -3.99 -7.11
CA VAL A 33 -25.31 -3.78 -6.15
C VAL A 33 -25.47 -2.32 -5.73
N LEU A 34 -24.42 -1.52 -5.85
CA LEU A 34 -24.44 -0.10 -5.53
C LEU A 34 -24.07 0.73 -6.77
N GLN A 35 -22.78 0.97 -6.96
CA GLN A 35 -22.20 1.77 -8.02
C GLN A 35 -20.70 1.45 -8.13
N HIS A 36 -20.17 1.45 -9.37
CA HIS A 36 -18.74 1.41 -9.58
C HIS A 36 -18.05 2.62 -8.96
N TRP A 37 -16.80 2.46 -8.55
CA TRP A 37 -16.04 3.56 -7.96
C TRP A 37 -15.75 4.65 -8.98
N ASP A 38 -16.40 5.78 -8.83
CA ASP A 38 -16.25 6.98 -9.65
C ASP A 38 -15.65 8.17 -8.88
N ASP A 39 -15.26 7.94 -7.63
CA ASP A 39 -14.75 8.94 -6.69
C ASP A 39 -15.72 10.11 -6.39
N SER A 40 -17.00 9.95 -6.72
CA SER A 40 -18.01 10.93 -6.33
C SER A 40 -18.17 11.00 -4.81
N GLU A 41 -18.63 12.16 -4.31
CA GLU A 41 -18.87 12.32 -2.89
C GLU A 41 -19.91 11.30 -2.36
N ALA A 42 -20.88 10.91 -3.20
CA ALA A 42 -21.88 9.91 -2.84
C ALA A 42 -21.24 8.53 -2.60
N VAL A 43 -20.36 8.08 -3.49
CA VAL A 43 -19.67 6.80 -3.35
C VAL A 43 -18.71 6.82 -2.16
N ARG A 44 -17.97 7.93 -1.95
CA ARG A 44 -17.10 8.08 -0.78
C ARG A 44 -17.88 8.06 0.53
N ARG A 45 -19.08 8.69 0.58
CA ARG A 45 -19.96 8.61 1.75
C ARG A 45 -20.50 7.20 1.99
N SER A 46 -20.85 6.46 0.94
CA SER A 46 -21.26 5.07 1.05
C SER A 46 -20.16 4.21 1.66
N PHE A 47 -18.92 4.36 1.19
CA PHE A 47 -17.76 3.70 1.78
C PHE A 47 -17.57 4.08 3.25
N ALA A 48 -17.60 5.38 3.59
CA ALA A 48 -17.47 5.85 4.98
C ALA A 48 -18.55 5.27 5.90
N ALA A 49 -19.79 5.15 5.43
CA ALA A 49 -20.88 4.54 6.19
C ALA A 49 -20.61 3.06 6.49
N MET A 50 -20.10 2.30 5.52
CA MET A 50 -19.70 0.88 5.73
C MET A 50 -18.55 0.74 6.73
N GLU A 51 -17.67 1.73 6.83
CA GLU A 51 -16.59 1.79 7.83
C GLU A 51 -17.07 2.30 9.21
N GLY A 52 -18.37 2.41 9.43
CA GLY A 52 -18.96 2.84 10.71
C GLY A 52 -19.05 4.35 10.88
N GLY A 53 -18.93 5.13 9.82
CA GLY A 53 -19.09 6.60 9.81
C GLY A 53 -17.91 7.40 10.40
N THR A 54 -17.13 6.83 11.30
CA THR A 54 -15.90 7.41 11.85
C THR A 54 -14.71 6.58 11.40
N THR A 55 -14.13 6.94 10.27
CA THR A 55 -12.92 6.27 9.77
C THR A 55 -11.74 7.24 9.75
N THR A 56 -10.53 6.71 9.93
CA THR A 56 -9.28 7.46 9.73
C THR A 56 -8.96 7.69 8.24
N ILE A 57 -9.75 7.10 7.34
CA ILE A 57 -9.62 7.28 5.90
C ILE A 57 -10.24 8.64 5.54
N PRO A 58 -9.53 9.52 4.81
CA PRO A 58 -10.00 10.87 4.50
C PRO A 58 -11.06 10.86 3.38
N THR A 59 -12.23 10.27 3.62
CA THR A 59 -13.32 10.11 2.65
C THR A 59 -13.95 11.42 2.18
N HIS A 60 -13.66 12.56 2.85
CA HIS A 60 -14.03 13.91 2.44
C HIS A 60 -13.18 14.44 1.28
N GLN A 61 -12.02 13.82 1.00
CA GLN A 61 -11.12 14.15 -0.10
C GLN A 61 -11.25 13.13 -1.22
N SER A 62 -10.82 13.51 -2.44
CA SER A 62 -10.66 12.57 -3.54
C SER A 62 -9.72 11.43 -3.16
N TYR A 63 -10.05 10.20 -3.56
CA TYR A 63 -9.20 9.04 -3.28
C TYR A 63 -7.84 9.14 -3.99
N GLU A 64 -7.73 9.99 -5.01
CA GLU A 64 -6.44 10.30 -5.65
C GLU A 64 -5.46 11.00 -4.67
N GLU A 65 -5.98 11.68 -3.65
CA GLU A 65 -5.19 12.36 -2.62
C GLU A 65 -4.87 11.45 -1.42
N TRP A 66 -5.46 10.26 -1.33
CA TRP A 66 -5.19 9.35 -0.23
C TRP A 66 -3.74 8.87 -0.25
N ASP A 67 -3.07 9.00 0.87
CA ASP A 67 -1.72 8.50 1.02
C ASP A 67 -1.68 6.97 1.15
N CYS A 68 -0.48 6.39 1.13
CA CYS A 68 -0.32 4.95 1.30
C CYS A 68 -0.98 4.40 2.56
N THR A 69 -0.99 5.17 3.66
CA THR A 69 -1.58 4.72 4.93
C THR A 69 -3.08 4.60 4.80
N ALA A 70 -3.73 5.63 4.25
CA ALA A 70 -5.15 5.63 3.96
C ALA A 70 -5.54 4.49 3.00
N LEU A 71 -4.74 4.26 1.96
CA LEU A 71 -4.98 3.18 1.00
C LEU A 71 -4.84 1.79 1.62
N PHE A 72 -3.88 1.56 2.53
CA PHE A 72 -3.81 0.30 3.29
C PHE A 72 -5.02 0.14 4.20
N GLN A 73 -5.44 1.21 4.88
CA GLN A 73 -6.66 1.18 5.70
C GLN A 73 -7.90 0.88 4.85
N ALA A 74 -8.03 1.50 3.69
CA ALA A 74 -9.16 1.32 2.78
C ALA A 74 -9.22 -0.05 2.10
N THR A 75 -8.15 -0.84 2.14
CA THR A 75 -8.09 -2.18 1.53
C THR A 75 -8.11 -3.27 2.59
N ILE A 76 -6.96 -3.73 3.04
CA ILE A 76 -6.87 -4.94 3.89
C ILE A 76 -7.32 -4.73 5.33
N PHE A 77 -7.44 -3.48 5.81
CA PHE A 77 -7.94 -3.15 7.15
C PHE A 77 -9.40 -2.69 7.17
N ALA A 78 -10.02 -2.47 6.01
CA ALA A 78 -11.39 -1.97 5.89
C ALA A 78 -12.42 -3.03 6.27
N GLN A 79 -13.47 -2.61 7.00
CA GLN A 79 -14.63 -3.45 7.28
C GLN A 79 -15.48 -3.72 6.03
N SER A 80 -15.47 -2.78 5.08
CA SER A 80 -16.14 -2.94 3.77
C SER A 80 -15.74 -4.22 3.04
N PHE A 81 -14.49 -4.65 3.18
CA PHE A 81 -13.97 -5.87 2.56
C PHE A 81 -13.83 -7.05 3.53
N ALA A 82 -14.37 -6.93 4.75
CA ALA A 82 -14.36 -8.01 5.71
C ALA A 82 -15.06 -9.27 5.17
N LEU A 83 -14.56 -10.42 5.59
CA LEU A 83 -15.08 -11.74 5.25
C LEU A 83 -15.38 -12.52 6.53
N PRO A 84 -16.30 -13.49 6.50
CA PRO A 84 -16.54 -14.36 7.64
C PRO A 84 -15.33 -15.25 7.92
N ASP A 85 -14.98 -15.40 9.19
CA ASP A 85 -14.04 -16.42 9.64
C ASP A 85 -14.73 -17.80 9.79
N SER A 86 -14.01 -18.80 10.26
CA SER A 86 -14.53 -20.17 10.48
C SER A 86 -15.69 -20.23 11.49
N THR A 87 -15.90 -19.19 12.29
CA THR A 87 -16.99 -19.07 13.28
C THR A 87 -18.11 -18.16 12.78
N GLY A 88 -18.02 -17.61 11.58
CA GLY A 88 -19.01 -16.71 10.99
C GLY A 88 -18.86 -15.24 11.38
N HIS A 89 -17.86 -14.89 12.20
CA HIS A 89 -17.60 -13.48 12.51
C HIS A 89 -16.86 -12.77 11.39
N SER A 90 -17.32 -11.56 11.05
CA SER A 90 -16.65 -10.74 10.04
C SER A 90 -15.28 -10.25 10.52
N LYS A 91 -14.24 -10.55 9.75
CA LYS A 91 -12.87 -10.07 9.97
C LYS A 91 -12.32 -9.37 8.73
N THR A 92 -11.56 -8.31 8.95
CA THR A 92 -10.82 -7.65 7.87
C THR A 92 -9.85 -8.63 7.20
N LEU A 93 -9.48 -8.38 5.95
CA LEU A 93 -8.51 -9.24 5.23
C LEU A 93 -7.18 -9.34 5.99
N SER A 94 -6.74 -8.24 6.62
CA SER A 94 -5.56 -8.29 7.51
C SER A 94 -5.77 -9.22 8.70
N GLY A 95 -6.97 -9.21 9.29
CA GLY A 95 -7.31 -10.06 10.44
C GLY A 95 -7.33 -11.54 10.10
N LEU A 96 -7.79 -11.88 8.88
CA LEU A 96 -7.88 -13.27 8.42
C LEU A 96 -6.54 -13.83 7.94
N TYR A 97 -5.79 -13.07 7.14
CA TYR A 97 -4.69 -13.62 6.34
C TYR A 97 -3.29 -13.10 6.74
N VAL A 98 -3.20 -11.88 7.29
CA VAL A 98 -1.90 -11.25 7.60
C VAL A 98 -1.51 -11.43 9.06
N LYS A 99 -2.39 -11.03 9.98
CA LYS A 99 -2.10 -11.09 11.42
C LYS A 99 -1.78 -12.50 11.92
N PRO A 100 -2.46 -13.57 11.47
CA PRO A 100 -2.15 -14.93 11.90
C PRO A 100 -0.74 -15.39 11.54
N LEU A 101 -0.12 -14.82 10.49
CA LEU A 101 1.24 -15.18 10.08
C LEU A 101 2.31 -14.70 11.06
N GLY A 102 2.01 -13.68 11.88
CA GLY A 102 2.90 -13.20 12.94
C GLY A 102 4.30 -12.81 12.46
N LEU A 103 4.43 -12.18 11.27
CA LEU A 103 5.73 -11.85 10.68
C LEU A 103 6.57 -10.96 11.61
N PRO A 104 7.80 -11.35 11.94
CA PRO A 104 8.73 -10.51 12.69
C PRO A 104 9.01 -9.19 11.96
N ARG A 105 9.33 -8.13 12.72
CA ARG A 105 9.73 -6.84 12.13
C ARG A 105 10.89 -7.02 11.13
N GLY A 106 10.80 -6.34 9.99
CA GLY A 106 11.83 -6.37 8.94
C GLY A 106 11.83 -7.64 8.07
N ARG A 107 10.86 -8.53 8.25
CA ARG A 107 10.68 -9.69 7.38
C ARG A 107 9.62 -9.40 6.32
N PHE A 108 9.77 -10.07 5.20
CA PHE A 108 8.86 -10.06 4.07
C PHE A 108 8.14 -11.41 3.96
N HIS A 109 6.99 -11.42 3.29
CA HIS A 109 6.32 -12.67 2.95
C HIS A 109 7.22 -13.52 2.03
N ALA A 110 7.28 -14.83 2.30
CA ALA A 110 8.02 -15.77 1.43
C ALA A 110 7.31 -15.94 0.07
N SER A 111 5.98 -15.82 0.07
CA SER A 111 5.13 -15.80 -1.13
C SER A 111 3.96 -14.86 -0.88
N VAL A 112 3.49 -14.17 -1.92
CA VAL A 112 2.26 -13.37 -1.90
C VAL A 112 1.10 -14.07 -2.61
N VAL A 113 1.34 -15.29 -3.12
CA VAL A 113 0.30 -16.13 -3.72
C VAL A 113 -0.18 -17.13 -2.69
N SER A 114 -1.50 -17.22 -2.51
CA SER A 114 -2.11 -18.19 -1.61
C SER A 114 -1.75 -19.63 -2.03
N SER A 115 -1.28 -20.42 -1.07
CA SER A 115 -1.02 -21.84 -1.31
C SER A 115 -2.29 -22.65 -1.55
N GLY A 116 -3.43 -22.17 -1.05
CA GLY A 116 -4.76 -22.78 -1.22
C GLY A 116 -5.54 -22.24 -2.43
N GLY A 117 -4.97 -21.29 -3.19
CA GLY A 117 -5.65 -20.67 -4.34
C GLY A 117 -6.74 -19.65 -3.96
N ASP A 118 -6.73 -19.15 -2.72
CA ASP A 118 -7.66 -18.10 -2.26
C ASP A 118 -7.22 -16.73 -2.81
N ASP A 119 -8.07 -16.14 -3.66
CA ASP A 119 -7.84 -14.82 -4.25
C ASP A 119 -7.76 -13.71 -3.19
N TYR A 120 -8.57 -13.79 -2.14
CA TYR A 120 -8.58 -12.76 -1.07
C TYR A 120 -7.31 -12.84 -0.22
N GLU A 121 -6.84 -14.06 0.07
CA GLU A 121 -5.55 -14.25 0.73
C GLU A 121 -4.41 -13.69 -0.13
N THR A 122 -4.39 -14.00 -1.43
CA THR A 122 -3.40 -13.49 -2.37
C THR A 122 -3.39 -11.95 -2.39
N VAL A 123 -4.55 -11.32 -2.51
CA VAL A 123 -4.68 -9.85 -2.48
C VAL A 123 -4.18 -9.29 -1.15
N ALA A 124 -4.57 -9.90 -0.02
CA ALA A 124 -4.17 -9.43 1.32
C ALA A 124 -2.65 -9.51 1.52
N LEU A 125 -2.02 -10.63 1.15
CA LEU A 125 -0.58 -10.83 1.24
C LEU A 125 0.20 -9.88 0.33
N ALA A 126 -0.27 -9.67 -0.90
CA ALA A 126 0.36 -8.77 -1.85
C ALA A 126 0.32 -7.32 -1.38
N ILE A 127 -0.83 -6.84 -0.88
CA ILE A 127 -0.94 -5.48 -0.31
C ILE A 127 -0.07 -5.34 0.94
N ASP A 128 -0.06 -6.34 1.82
CA ASP A 128 0.80 -6.29 3.01
C ASP A 128 2.29 -6.30 2.65
N GLN A 129 2.70 -7.05 1.63
CA GLN A 129 4.07 -7.01 1.09
C GLN A 129 4.45 -5.59 0.64
N LEU A 130 3.56 -4.88 -0.07
CA LEU A 130 3.79 -3.48 -0.45
C LEU A 130 3.90 -2.56 0.77
N ARG A 131 3.12 -2.81 1.83
CA ARG A 131 3.21 -2.10 3.11
C ARG A 131 4.56 -2.31 3.79
N LEU A 132 5.04 -3.54 3.84
CA LEU A 132 6.35 -3.90 4.40
C LEU A 132 7.49 -3.24 3.62
N LEU A 133 7.43 -3.26 2.29
CA LEU A 133 8.39 -2.60 1.41
C LEU A 133 8.40 -1.08 1.62
N ARG A 134 7.21 -0.44 1.70
CA ARG A 134 7.11 0.99 2.02
C ARG A 134 7.75 1.30 3.36
N ASN A 135 7.53 0.47 4.37
CA ASN A 135 8.09 0.68 5.69
C ASN A 135 9.62 0.50 5.72
N SER A 136 10.16 -0.41 4.90
CA SER A 136 11.62 -0.61 4.81
C SER A 136 12.39 0.62 4.31
N LEU A 137 11.73 1.53 3.57
CA LEU A 137 12.34 2.79 3.12
C LEU A 137 12.73 3.72 4.30
N PHE A 138 12.07 3.59 5.44
CA PHE A 138 12.29 4.49 6.59
C PHE A 138 13.36 4.00 7.57
N HIS A 139 13.94 2.82 7.34
CA HIS A 139 14.92 2.20 8.24
C HIS A 139 16.39 2.26 7.81
N PRO A 140 16.80 2.69 6.59
CA PRO A 140 18.21 2.80 6.27
C PRO A 140 18.82 4.00 6.97
N ALA A 141 19.77 3.74 7.87
CA ALA A 141 20.46 4.77 8.66
C ALA A 141 21.28 5.79 7.84
N LYS A 142 21.46 5.59 6.52
CA LYS A 142 22.35 6.41 5.68
C LYS A 142 21.81 6.75 4.27
N GLY A 143 20.56 6.45 3.93
CA GLY A 143 20.06 6.73 2.56
C GLY A 143 20.80 5.96 1.45
N GLU A 144 21.47 4.86 1.81
CA GLU A 144 22.18 3.99 0.88
C GLU A 144 21.49 2.64 0.79
N MET A 145 21.45 2.10 -0.41
CA MET A 145 20.90 0.76 -0.68
C MET A 145 21.86 0.01 -1.60
N SER A 146 22.32 -1.17 -1.16
CA SER A 146 23.15 -2.05 -1.97
C SER A 146 22.40 -2.54 -3.22
N LYS A 147 23.13 -2.88 -4.27
CA LYS A 147 22.51 -3.44 -5.49
C LYS A 147 21.78 -4.77 -5.21
N PRO A 148 22.32 -5.72 -4.42
CA PRO A 148 21.59 -6.94 -4.06
C PRO A 148 20.28 -6.66 -3.33
N THR A 149 20.28 -5.75 -2.34
CA THR A 149 19.07 -5.35 -1.60
C THR A 149 18.05 -4.71 -2.53
N PHE A 150 18.49 -3.81 -3.42
CA PHE A 150 17.61 -3.20 -4.40
C PHE A 150 16.95 -4.24 -5.32
N ASN A 151 17.74 -5.16 -5.87
CA ASN A 151 17.22 -6.22 -6.74
C ASN A 151 16.22 -7.13 -6.01
N GLN A 152 16.50 -7.46 -4.75
CA GLN A 152 15.55 -8.22 -3.92
C GLN A 152 14.24 -7.47 -3.74
N TYR A 153 14.28 -6.17 -3.36
CA TYR A 153 13.08 -5.37 -3.16
C TYR A 153 12.31 -5.15 -4.46
N LEU A 154 13.03 -4.94 -5.56
CA LEU A 154 12.43 -4.84 -6.90
C LEU A 154 11.64 -6.11 -7.24
N GLN A 155 12.20 -7.29 -6.97
CA GLN A 155 11.51 -8.56 -7.22
C GLN A 155 10.26 -8.69 -6.35
N LEU A 156 10.34 -8.37 -5.05
CA LEU A 156 9.20 -8.40 -4.14
C LEU A 156 8.06 -7.44 -4.56
N VAL A 157 8.40 -6.25 -5.08
CA VAL A 157 7.41 -5.34 -5.69
C VAL A 157 6.74 -5.98 -6.89
N LYS A 158 7.53 -6.56 -7.80
CA LYS A 158 7.01 -7.20 -9.03
C LYS A 158 6.11 -8.37 -8.71
N ASP A 159 6.48 -9.20 -7.74
CA ASP A 159 5.66 -10.34 -7.32
C ASP A 159 4.32 -9.88 -6.74
N ALA A 160 4.33 -8.82 -5.90
CA ALA A 160 3.10 -8.23 -5.39
C ALA A 160 2.24 -7.62 -6.51
N PHE A 161 2.83 -6.90 -7.47
CA PHE A 161 2.09 -6.33 -8.60
C PHE A 161 1.44 -7.43 -9.45
N LYS A 162 2.18 -8.49 -9.79
CA LYS A 162 1.64 -9.64 -10.54
C LYS A 162 0.49 -10.31 -9.80
N ALA A 163 0.64 -10.52 -8.49
CA ALA A 163 -0.40 -11.11 -7.65
C ALA A 163 -1.67 -10.24 -7.60
N LEU A 164 -1.55 -8.92 -7.74
CA LEU A 164 -2.65 -7.97 -7.84
C LEU A 164 -3.19 -7.80 -9.29
N GLY A 165 -2.66 -8.54 -10.26
CA GLY A 165 -3.03 -8.41 -11.68
C GLY A 165 -2.54 -7.12 -12.35
N LEU A 166 -1.51 -6.47 -11.79
CA LEU A 166 -0.97 -5.21 -12.29
C LEU A 166 0.24 -5.43 -13.21
N LYS A 167 0.47 -4.50 -14.15
CA LYS A 167 1.64 -4.52 -15.03
C LYS A 167 2.91 -4.15 -14.26
N THR A 168 4.05 -4.72 -14.70
CA THR A 168 5.36 -4.47 -14.09
C THR A 168 6.32 -3.67 -14.98
N ASP A 169 5.91 -3.30 -16.18
CA ASP A 169 6.78 -2.67 -17.19
C ASP A 169 7.50 -1.41 -16.68
N GLU A 170 6.78 -0.54 -15.96
CA GLU A 170 7.35 0.67 -15.38
C GLU A 170 8.37 0.34 -14.28
N ILE A 171 8.11 -0.69 -13.49
CA ILE A 171 9.03 -1.16 -12.44
C ILE A 171 10.29 -1.77 -13.06
N ASP A 172 10.13 -2.51 -14.16
CA ASP A 172 11.25 -3.07 -14.93
C ASP A 172 12.09 -1.96 -15.56
N GLY A 173 11.46 -0.91 -16.10
CA GLY A 173 12.11 0.30 -16.60
C GLY A 173 13.00 0.94 -15.55
N ILE A 174 12.48 1.22 -14.35
CA ILE A 174 13.26 1.78 -13.24
C ILE A 174 14.43 0.86 -12.85
N GLY A 175 14.21 -0.47 -12.85
CA GLY A 175 15.25 -1.45 -12.56
C GLY A 175 16.43 -1.38 -13.52
N SER A 176 16.14 -1.21 -14.82
CA SER A 176 17.12 -1.24 -15.92
C SER A 176 17.83 0.11 -16.16
N GLU A 177 17.27 1.24 -15.69
CA GLU A 177 17.89 2.57 -15.89
C GLU A 177 19.33 2.63 -15.35
N VAL A 178 20.24 3.15 -16.17
CA VAL A 178 21.66 3.31 -15.82
C VAL A 178 21.90 4.61 -15.02
N GLY A 179 21.05 5.63 -15.20
CA GLY A 179 21.14 6.91 -14.52
C GLY A 179 19.76 7.49 -14.19
N PHE A 180 19.68 8.17 -13.04
CA PHE A 180 18.48 8.93 -12.67
C PHE A 180 18.74 10.41 -13.00
N PRO A 181 17.84 11.14 -13.67
CA PRO A 181 18.01 12.57 -13.93
C PRO A 181 18.27 13.34 -12.63
N THR A 182 19.25 14.25 -12.63
CA THR A 182 19.62 15.03 -11.44
C THR A 182 18.44 15.83 -10.87
N SER A 183 17.54 16.32 -11.74
CA SER A 183 16.32 17.01 -11.37
C SER A 183 15.34 16.11 -10.60
N GLU A 184 15.23 14.85 -10.97
CA GLU A 184 14.37 13.88 -10.33
C GLU A 184 14.91 13.44 -8.97
N VAL A 185 16.22 13.28 -8.84
CA VAL A 185 16.91 13.07 -7.55
C VAL A 185 16.64 14.23 -6.58
N ALA A 186 16.73 15.47 -7.07
CA ALA A 186 16.43 16.66 -6.26
C ALA A 186 14.96 16.69 -5.80
N ASN A 187 14.03 16.33 -6.69
CA ASN A 187 12.60 16.25 -6.40
C ASN A 187 12.29 15.16 -5.36
N LEU A 188 12.87 13.98 -5.51
CA LEU A 188 12.74 12.87 -4.55
C LEU A 188 13.31 13.23 -3.17
N ARG A 189 14.47 13.89 -3.11
CA ARG A 189 15.04 14.41 -1.86
C ARG A 189 14.10 15.39 -1.17
N ARG A 190 13.43 16.27 -1.92
CA ARG A 190 12.44 17.20 -1.39
C ARG A 190 11.21 16.47 -0.86
N LYS A 191 10.67 15.48 -1.60
CA LYS A 191 9.53 14.64 -1.16
C LYS A 191 9.86 13.90 0.15
N ILE A 192 11.03 13.29 0.26
CA ILE A 192 11.49 12.57 1.47
C ILE A 192 11.58 13.54 2.65
N ARG A 193 12.20 14.71 2.47
CA ARG A 193 12.35 15.72 3.53
C ARG A 193 11.00 16.22 4.04
N ASN A 194 10.08 16.55 3.13
CA ASN A 194 8.76 17.05 3.50
C ASN A 194 7.95 15.99 4.26
N ARG A 195 8.06 14.74 3.87
CA ARG A 195 7.39 13.62 4.54
C ARG A 195 7.97 13.33 5.93
N ASN A 196 9.29 13.40 6.09
CA ASN A 196 9.93 13.27 7.39
C ASN A 196 9.50 14.39 8.33
N MET A 197 9.40 15.64 7.84
CA MET A 197 8.91 16.77 8.64
C MET A 197 7.45 16.57 9.08
N ALA A 198 6.59 16.03 8.23
CA ALA A 198 5.20 15.71 8.59
C ALA A 198 5.10 14.64 9.69
N ILE A 199 5.97 13.63 9.66
CA ILE A 199 6.02 12.58 10.70
C ILE A 199 6.54 13.12 12.03
N TYR A 200 7.56 13.98 12.02
CA TYR A 200 8.11 14.60 13.24
C TYR A 200 7.21 15.71 13.79
N GLY A 201 6.46 16.42 12.92
CA GLY A 201 5.50 17.45 13.34
C GLY A 201 4.27 16.90 14.07
N LEU A 202 3.86 15.66 13.77
CA LEU A 202 2.78 14.95 14.46
C LEU A 202 3.23 14.31 15.79
N GLY A 203 4.54 14.08 15.98
CA GLY A 203 5.11 13.50 17.20
C GLY A 203 5.33 14.49 18.34
N VAL A 204 5.34 15.79 18.09
CA VAL A 204 5.60 16.84 19.12
C VAL A 204 4.29 17.35 19.76
N GLY A 205 3.12 17.01 19.21
CA GLY A 205 1.81 17.46 19.71
C GLY A 205 1.17 16.63 20.82
N VAL A 206 1.76 15.51 21.25
CA VAL A 206 1.14 14.59 22.24
C VAL A 206 1.89 14.55 23.60
N GLY A 207 2.78 15.50 23.83
CA GLY A 207 3.64 15.52 25.03
C GLY A 207 3.44 16.70 25.99
N LEU A 208 2.32 17.44 25.93
CA LEU A 208 2.01 18.51 26.91
C LEU A 208 0.49 18.63 27.06
N LEU A 209 -0.09 17.79 27.91
CA LEU A 209 -1.25 18.08 28.79
C LEU A 209 -1.31 16.98 29.85
#